data_4a7c4a3e4d28932f2daae2072d81fd01
#
_entry.id   4a7c4a3e4d28932f2daae2072d81fd01
#
_cell.length_a   1.000
_cell.length_b   1.000
_cell.length_c   1.000
_cell.angle_alpha   90.00
_cell.angle_beta   90.00
_cell.angle_gamma   90.00
#
_symmetry.space_group_name_H-M   'P 1'
#
loop_
_entity.id
_entity.type
_entity.pdbx_description
1 polymer ?
#
loop_
_entity_poly.entity_id
_entity_poly.type
_entity_poly.pdbx_seq_one_letter_code
_entity_poly.pdbx_strand_id
1 'polypeptide(L)'
;MRRSPNYIISLFAVICIVRSQHVLTIADYQPFPSEISILNINPDSFEWGVAGSFLLLDKIDNQLVSVGNLNGFQTVGGFGRNNFSFSEPIWVGVEPNGISILDRLENKIVYLDYRLNYMSEVNLEPRLYPDLAAIDKWGNMFIYSSQFHSIFHFEKRHLRKTPHIDLNRFSNIDFCIRRLMVNQDGELGILGCNSYVHLFSKHGEFKRTIKSHIDSPEFLVPIRDKWYVFNKEGNGQSIIEKITLQIPAVSLPIKDIKSMNRSLAILSNDHISILNVKLK
;
A
#
# COMPACT_ATOMS: atom_id res chain seq x y z
N MET A 1 62.12 -19.00 -49.58
CA MET A 1 61.43 -19.25 -48.30
C MET A 1 60.76 -17.96 -47.84
N ARG A 2 59.46 -17.78 -48.09
CA ARG A 2 58.69 -16.63 -47.63
C ARG A 2 57.77 -17.12 -46.50
N ARG A 3 57.98 -16.59 -45.30
CA ARG A 3 57.10 -16.80 -44.13
C ARG A 3 55.93 -15.84 -44.22
N SER A 4 54.72 -16.37 -44.24
CA SER A 4 53.45 -15.60 -44.08
C SER A 4 53.20 -15.29 -42.63
N PRO A 5 52.77 -14.09 -42.27
CA PRO A 5 52.32 -13.78 -40.88
C PRO A 5 50.88 -14.22 -40.70
N ASN A 6 50.67 -15.06 -39.67
CA ASN A 6 49.35 -15.44 -39.17
C ASN A 6 48.75 -14.25 -38.42
N TYR A 7 47.69 -13.64 -38.96
CA TYR A 7 46.85 -12.68 -38.22
C TYR A 7 45.88 -13.44 -37.37
N ILE A 8 46.08 -13.40 -36.05
CA ILE A 8 45.08 -13.85 -35.05
C ILE A 8 44.10 -12.71 -34.92
N ILE A 9 42.92 -12.87 -35.52
CA ILE A 9 41.76 -11.98 -35.31
C ILE A 9 41.12 -12.38 -33.97
N SER A 10 41.40 -11.60 -32.93
CA SER A 10 40.75 -11.73 -31.63
C SER A 10 39.36 -11.12 -31.73
N LEU A 11 38.36 -11.99 -31.83
CA LEU A 11 36.93 -11.62 -31.83
C LEU A 11 36.51 -11.28 -30.42
N PHE A 12 36.56 -10.03 -30.02
CA PHE A 12 35.94 -9.56 -28.77
C PHE A 12 34.42 -9.61 -28.92
N ALA A 13 33.81 -10.68 -28.43
CA ALA A 13 32.38 -10.76 -28.25
C ALA A 13 31.99 -9.83 -27.09
N VAL A 14 31.51 -8.62 -27.41
CA VAL A 14 30.86 -7.74 -26.44
C VAL A 14 29.51 -8.36 -26.08
N ILE A 15 29.48 -9.09 -24.96
CA ILE A 15 28.23 -9.57 -24.39
C ILE A 15 27.54 -8.34 -23.80
N CYS A 16 26.61 -7.73 -24.54
CA CYS A 16 25.66 -6.78 -24.01
C CYS A 16 24.74 -7.55 -23.05
N ILE A 17 25.02 -7.50 -21.76
CA ILE A 17 24.09 -7.94 -20.73
C ILE A 17 22.94 -6.94 -20.74
N VAL A 18 21.90 -7.23 -21.49
CA VAL A 18 20.64 -6.52 -21.43
C VAL A 18 20.04 -6.83 -20.03
N ARG A 19 20.34 -5.99 -19.05
CA ARG A 19 19.63 -6.05 -17.77
C ARG A 19 18.16 -5.79 -18.08
N SER A 20 17.33 -6.78 -17.81
CA SER A 20 15.88 -6.62 -17.84
C SER A 20 15.52 -5.53 -16.83
N GLN A 21 15.26 -4.33 -17.30
CA GLN A 21 14.75 -3.26 -16.46
C GLN A 21 13.23 -3.32 -16.50
N HIS A 22 12.60 -3.42 -15.33
CA HIS A 22 11.19 -3.12 -15.20
C HIS A 22 11.00 -1.62 -15.44
N VAL A 23 10.00 -1.26 -16.23
CA VAL A 23 9.78 0.14 -16.62
C VAL A 23 8.44 0.59 -16.08
N LEU A 24 8.45 1.73 -15.38
CA LEU A 24 7.26 2.47 -14.99
C LEU A 24 6.97 3.53 -16.04
N THR A 25 5.77 3.51 -16.60
CA THR A 25 5.31 4.51 -17.55
C THR A 25 4.05 5.17 -17.03
N ILE A 26 4.00 6.51 -17.08
CA ILE A 26 2.79 7.25 -16.72
C ILE A 26 1.68 6.85 -17.68
N ALA A 27 0.56 6.40 -17.14
CA ALA A 27 -0.64 6.04 -17.87
C ALA A 27 -1.69 7.14 -17.78
N ASP A 28 -1.80 7.81 -16.64
CA ASP A 28 -2.78 8.84 -16.38
C ASP A 28 -2.28 9.78 -15.27
N TYR A 29 -2.85 10.98 -15.24
CA TYR A 29 -2.58 12.02 -14.25
C TYR A 29 -3.90 12.66 -13.84
N GLN A 30 -4.26 12.52 -12.58
CA GLN A 30 -5.50 13.03 -12.03
C GLN A 30 -5.21 14.14 -11.01
N PRO A 31 -5.30 15.42 -11.41
CA PRO A 31 -5.17 16.54 -10.50
C PRO A 31 -6.33 16.53 -9.49
N PHE A 32 -6.06 17.00 -8.29
CA PHE A 32 -7.12 17.15 -7.31
C PHE A 32 -8.13 18.23 -7.75
N PRO A 33 -9.43 18.01 -7.49
CA PRO A 33 -10.43 19.04 -7.70
C PRO A 33 -10.20 20.24 -6.77
N SER A 34 -10.64 21.41 -7.18
CA SER A 34 -10.46 22.67 -6.45
C SER A 34 -11.00 22.61 -5.01
N GLU A 35 -12.02 21.81 -4.77
CA GLU A 35 -12.63 21.59 -3.46
C GLU A 35 -11.64 21.08 -2.41
N ILE A 36 -10.65 20.29 -2.81
CA ILE A 36 -9.57 19.81 -1.91
C ILE A 36 -8.82 21.01 -1.33
N SER A 37 -8.46 21.97 -2.19
CA SER A 37 -7.74 23.18 -1.79
C SER A 37 -8.63 24.13 -0.98
N ILE A 38 -9.88 24.35 -1.44
CA ILE A 38 -10.85 25.24 -0.77
C ILE A 38 -11.17 24.75 0.65
N LEU A 39 -11.28 23.44 0.83
CA LEU A 39 -11.59 22.81 2.11
C LEU A 39 -10.34 22.52 2.95
N ASN A 40 -9.15 22.87 2.45
CA ASN A 40 -7.85 22.61 3.09
C ASN A 40 -7.64 21.13 3.46
N ILE A 41 -8.06 20.22 2.59
CA ILE A 41 -7.92 18.77 2.77
C ILE A 41 -6.48 18.39 2.46
N ASN A 42 -5.84 17.66 3.36
CA ASN A 42 -4.47 17.21 3.21
C ASN A 42 -4.35 15.68 3.36
N PRO A 43 -4.64 14.91 2.30
CA PRO A 43 -4.65 13.46 2.40
C PRO A 43 -3.26 12.89 2.74
N ASP A 44 -3.22 11.96 3.70
CA ASP A 44 -2.03 11.21 4.11
C ASP A 44 -1.93 9.86 3.42
N SER A 45 -3.07 9.29 3.07
CA SER A 45 -3.18 8.00 2.40
C SER A 45 -4.40 7.95 1.50
N PHE A 46 -4.44 6.94 0.65
CA PHE A 46 -5.56 6.76 -0.27
C PHE A 46 -5.81 5.28 -0.55
N GLU A 47 -6.96 4.99 -1.18
CA GLU A 47 -7.28 3.68 -1.73
C GLU A 47 -7.92 3.82 -3.11
N TRP A 48 -7.77 2.78 -3.95
CA TRP A 48 -8.50 2.66 -5.20
C TRP A 48 -9.99 2.50 -4.91
N GLY A 49 -10.78 3.43 -5.39
CA GLY A 49 -12.23 3.34 -5.34
C GLY A 49 -12.82 2.54 -6.52
N VAL A 50 -14.14 2.51 -6.60
CA VAL A 50 -14.84 1.86 -7.72
C VAL A 50 -14.84 2.77 -8.96
N ALA A 51 -14.86 2.14 -10.15
CA ALA A 51 -14.97 2.83 -11.45
C ALA A 51 -13.97 3.98 -11.67
N GLY A 52 -12.73 3.80 -11.23
CA GLY A 52 -11.65 4.76 -11.42
C GLY A 52 -11.66 5.95 -10.46
N SER A 53 -12.47 5.91 -9.41
CA SER A 53 -12.39 6.89 -8.32
C SER A 53 -11.25 6.57 -7.37
N PHE A 54 -10.91 7.54 -6.51
CA PHE A 54 -10.00 7.37 -5.39
C PHE A 54 -10.64 7.84 -4.10
N LEU A 55 -10.32 7.14 -3.03
CA LEU A 55 -10.69 7.48 -1.67
C LEU A 55 -9.47 8.07 -0.97
N LEU A 56 -9.53 9.33 -0.60
CA LEU A 56 -8.45 10.05 0.06
C LEU A 56 -8.75 10.15 1.55
N LEU A 57 -7.85 9.68 2.39
CA LEU A 57 -7.98 9.76 3.84
C LEU A 57 -7.10 10.88 4.39
N ASP A 58 -7.73 11.87 4.99
CA ASP A 58 -7.10 12.92 5.78
C ASP A 58 -7.22 12.56 7.25
N LYS A 59 -6.10 12.13 7.84
CA LYS A 59 -6.06 11.69 9.24
C LYS A 59 -6.02 12.85 10.23
N ILE A 60 -5.61 14.04 9.78
CA ILE A 60 -5.55 15.22 10.64
C ILE A 60 -6.96 15.74 10.91
N ASP A 61 -7.76 15.87 9.85
CA ASP A 61 -9.13 16.36 9.95
C ASP A 61 -10.16 15.23 10.10
N ASN A 62 -9.72 13.98 10.26
CA ASN A 62 -10.57 12.80 10.45
C ASN A 62 -11.66 12.68 9.38
N GLN A 63 -11.30 12.84 8.12
CA GLN A 63 -12.25 12.80 7.01
C GLN A 63 -11.82 11.89 5.87
N LEU A 64 -12.82 11.33 5.20
CA LEU A 64 -12.65 10.59 3.97
C LEU A 64 -13.27 11.37 2.81
N VAL A 65 -12.55 11.43 1.70
CA VAL A 65 -12.97 12.14 0.50
C VAL A 65 -12.95 11.19 -0.68
N SER A 66 -14.01 11.20 -1.49
CA SER A 66 -14.03 10.51 -2.78
C SER A 66 -13.79 11.52 -3.88
N VAL A 67 -12.85 11.21 -4.79
CA VAL A 67 -12.55 12.00 -5.99
C VAL A 67 -12.56 11.12 -7.23
N GLY A 68 -12.97 11.68 -8.39
CA GLY A 68 -13.00 10.95 -9.66
C GLY A 68 -14.40 10.82 -10.27
N ASN A 69 -14.53 10.01 -11.32
CA ASN A 69 -15.63 10.11 -12.28
C ASN A 69 -17.02 9.67 -11.80
N LEU A 70 -17.16 8.84 -10.76
CA LEU A 70 -18.45 8.20 -10.48
C LEU A 70 -19.47 9.09 -9.75
N ASN A 71 -19.04 9.84 -8.75
CA ASN A 71 -19.93 10.61 -7.89
C ASN A 71 -19.47 12.07 -7.71
N GLY A 72 -18.47 12.50 -8.47
CA GLY A 72 -17.84 13.79 -8.25
C GLY A 72 -17.08 13.82 -6.92
N PHE A 73 -17.03 15.01 -6.33
CA PHE A 73 -16.41 15.24 -5.03
C PHE A 73 -17.41 14.97 -3.90
N GLN A 74 -17.08 14.07 -3.00
CA GLN A 74 -17.87 13.74 -1.81
C GLN A 74 -16.98 13.64 -0.58
N THR A 75 -17.52 14.02 0.58
CA THR A 75 -16.81 13.95 1.86
C THR A 75 -17.68 13.32 2.94
N VAL A 76 -17.05 12.61 3.87
CA VAL A 76 -17.66 12.10 5.10
C VAL A 76 -16.68 12.22 6.26
N GLY A 77 -17.17 12.43 7.47
CA GLY A 77 -16.36 12.75 8.63
C GLY A 77 -15.96 14.23 8.67
N GLY A 78 -14.87 14.54 9.37
CA GLY A 78 -14.41 15.90 9.59
C GLY A 78 -15.17 16.63 10.70
N PHE A 79 -14.58 17.74 11.15
CA PHE A 79 -15.17 18.51 12.24
C PHE A 79 -16.38 19.32 11.77
N GLY A 80 -17.55 19.02 12.36
CA GLY A 80 -18.74 19.89 12.29
C GLY A 80 -19.54 19.84 10.97
N ARG A 81 -19.28 18.91 10.05
CA ARG A 81 -19.90 18.95 8.71
C ARG A 81 -20.99 17.91 8.47
N ASN A 82 -21.03 16.81 9.20
CA ASN A 82 -21.98 15.70 8.96
C ASN A 82 -22.54 15.13 10.26
N ASN A 83 -23.68 14.43 10.16
CA ASN A 83 -24.27 13.68 11.26
C ASN A 83 -23.42 12.47 11.71
N PHE A 84 -22.28 12.22 11.06
CA PHE A 84 -21.38 11.14 11.33
C PHE A 84 -19.93 11.64 11.29
N SER A 85 -19.12 11.30 12.31
CA SER A 85 -17.72 11.69 12.44
C SER A 85 -16.86 10.47 12.79
N PHE A 86 -15.62 10.51 12.38
CA PHE A 86 -14.58 9.58 12.85
C PHE A 86 -13.81 10.24 14.00
N SER A 87 -13.32 9.42 14.92
CA SER A 87 -12.48 9.87 16.02
C SER A 87 -10.99 9.81 15.69
N GLU A 88 -10.53 8.72 15.06
CA GLU A 88 -9.15 8.54 14.57
C GLU A 88 -9.15 7.50 13.44
N PRO A 89 -9.56 7.87 12.22
CA PRO A 89 -9.55 6.96 11.08
C PRO A 89 -8.12 6.75 10.59
N ILE A 90 -7.63 5.52 10.70
CA ILE A 90 -6.23 5.19 10.37
C ILE A 90 -6.08 4.50 9.01
N TRP A 91 -7.14 3.88 8.52
CA TRP A 91 -7.11 3.07 7.32
C TRP A 91 -8.46 3.05 6.61
N VAL A 92 -8.43 2.96 5.29
CA VAL A 92 -9.58 2.77 4.42
C VAL A 92 -9.32 1.61 3.48
N GLY A 93 -10.35 0.82 3.22
CA GLY A 93 -10.34 -0.26 2.23
C GLY A 93 -11.63 -0.34 1.45
N VAL A 94 -11.56 -0.95 0.27
CA VAL A 94 -12.72 -1.16 -0.61
C VAL A 94 -13.03 -2.65 -0.65
N GLU A 95 -14.28 -2.98 -0.35
CA GLU A 95 -14.82 -4.33 -0.36
C GLU A 95 -15.86 -4.46 -1.49
N PRO A 96 -16.26 -5.69 -1.86
CA PRO A 96 -17.29 -5.88 -2.89
C PRO A 96 -18.63 -5.21 -2.59
N ASN A 97 -18.92 -4.92 -1.31
CA ASN A 97 -20.20 -4.38 -0.87
C ASN A 97 -20.13 -2.94 -0.35
N GLY A 98 -18.96 -2.30 -0.42
CA GLY A 98 -18.80 -0.93 0.08
C GLY A 98 -17.37 -0.59 0.49
N ILE A 99 -17.26 0.35 1.40
CA ILE A 99 -16.01 0.90 1.91
C ILE A 99 -15.94 0.62 3.40
N SER A 100 -14.78 0.14 3.86
CA SER A 100 -14.49 -0.08 5.28
C SER A 100 -13.50 0.96 5.77
N ILE A 101 -13.77 1.57 6.91
CA ILE A 101 -12.87 2.49 7.59
C ILE A 101 -12.58 1.94 8.98
N LEU A 102 -11.31 1.89 9.33
CA LEU A 102 -10.85 1.46 10.64
C LEU A 102 -10.61 2.68 11.52
N ASP A 103 -11.44 2.83 12.56
CA ASP A 103 -11.32 3.90 13.57
C ASP A 103 -10.61 3.34 14.80
N ARG A 104 -9.41 3.88 15.05
CA ARG A 104 -8.53 3.41 16.13
C ARG A 104 -9.06 3.76 17.50
N LEU A 105 -9.47 5.01 17.70
CA LEU A 105 -9.88 5.48 19.02
C LEU A 105 -11.20 4.86 19.45
N GLU A 106 -12.15 4.75 18.53
CA GLU A 106 -13.43 4.08 18.76
C GLU A 106 -13.30 2.55 18.75
N ASN A 107 -12.16 2.02 18.27
CA ASN A 107 -11.88 0.60 18.16
C ASN A 107 -12.96 -0.17 17.37
N LYS A 108 -13.34 0.38 16.23
CA LYS A 108 -14.41 -0.14 15.39
C LYS A 108 -14.07 -0.07 13.90
N ILE A 109 -14.81 -0.86 13.12
CA ILE A 109 -14.85 -0.76 11.66
C ILE A 109 -16.18 -0.13 11.28
N VAL A 110 -16.11 0.96 10.51
CA VAL A 110 -17.27 1.63 9.95
C VAL A 110 -17.43 1.22 8.50
N TYR A 111 -18.65 0.88 8.11
CA TYR A 111 -19.01 0.52 6.75
C TYR A 111 -19.82 1.62 6.09
N LEU A 112 -19.38 2.02 4.91
CA LEU A 112 -20.07 2.98 4.06
C LEU A 112 -20.44 2.32 2.72
N ASP A 113 -21.47 2.84 2.06
CA ASP A 113 -21.68 2.54 0.65
C ASP A 113 -20.67 3.31 -0.24
N TYR A 114 -20.66 3.04 -1.55
CA TYR A 114 -19.75 3.72 -2.49
C TYR A 114 -20.06 5.21 -2.71
N ARG A 115 -21.14 5.72 -2.13
CA ARG A 115 -21.50 7.15 -2.08
C ARG A 115 -21.17 7.79 -0.75
N LEU A 116 -20.36 7.11 0.08
CA LEU A 116 -19.97 7.52 1.42
C LEU A 116 -21.14 7.67 2.42
N ASN A 117 -22.29 7.05 2.16
CA ASN A 117 -23.37 6.99 3.15
C ASN A 117 -23.08 5.91 4.19
N TYR A 118 -23.34 6.23 5.45
CA TYR A 118 -23.20 5.28 6.56
C TYR A 118 -24.16 4.08 6.39
N MET A 119 -23.62 2.89 6.54
CA MET A 119 -24.37 1.63 6.51
C MET A 119 -24.46 0.96 7.87
N SER A 120 -23.33 0.76 8.51
CA SER A 120 -23.23 0.04 9.80
C SER A 120 -21.83 0.20 10.39
N GLU A 121 -21.68 -0.29 11.62
CA GLU A 121 -20.36 -0.40 12.27
C GLU A 121 -20.24 -1.72 13.03
N VAL A 122 -19.01 -2.14 13.30
CA VAL A 122 -18.68 -3.32 14.09
C VAL A 122 -17.56 -2.97 15.06
N ASN A 123 -17.83 -3.15 16.37
CA ASN A 123 -16.82 -2.98 17.38
C ASN A 123 -15.84 -4.16 17.36
N LEU A 124 -14.56 -3.86 17.55
CA LEU A 124 -13.53 -4.88 17.64
C LEU A 124 -13.44 -5.39 19.09
N GLU A 125 -13.65 -6.70 19.27
CA GLU A 125 -13.53 -7.38 20.56
C GLU A 125 -12.58 -8.57 20.44
N PRO A 126 -11.45 -8.57 21.19
CA PRO A 126 -11.01 -7.64 22.23
C PRO A 126 -10.63 -6.25 21.68
N ARG A 127 -10.51 -5.27 22.58
CA ARG A 127 -10.09 -3.91 22.20
C ARG A 127 -8.64 -3.90 21.75
N LEU A 128 -8.42 -3.66 20.45
CA LEU A 128 -7.10 -3.81 19.80
C LEU A 128 -6.30 -2.52 19.76
N TYR A 129 -6.96 -1.34 19.70
CA TYR A 129 -6.32 -0.09 19.31
C TYR A 129 -5.48 -0.27 18.03
N PRO A 130 -6.12 -0.51 16.89
CA PRO A 130 -5.43 -0.86 15.65
C PRO A 130 -4.51 0.25 15.16
N ASP A 131 -3.35 -0.13 14.60
CA ASP A 131 -2.38 0.81 14.02
C ASP A 131 -2.32 0.72 12.51
N LEU A 132 -2.46 -0.48 11.95
CA LEU A 132 -2.43 -0.74 10.52
C LEU A 132 -3.47 -1.80 10.15
N ALA A 133 -3.93 -1.75 8.91
CA ALA A 133 -4.72 -2.83 8.35
C ALA A 133 -4.38 -3.07 6.87
N ALA A 134 -4.67 -4.27 6.42
CA ALA A 134 -4.65 -4.66 5.02
C ALA A 134 -5.83 -5.60 4.74
N ILE A 135 -6.33 -5.57 3.51
CA ILE A 135 -7.45 -6.40 3.08
C ILE A 135 -7.03 -7.24 1.88
N ASP A 136 -7.45 -8.50 1.87
CA ASP A 136 -7.25 -9.36 0.71
C ASP A 136 -8.40 -9.22 -0.30
N LYS A 137 -8.24 -9.84 -1.47
CA LYS A 137 -9.25 -9.81 -2.54
C LYS A 137 -10.57 -10.52 -2.20
N TRP A 138 -10.61 -11.27 -1.09
CA TRP A 138 -11.81 -11.97 -0.61
C TRP A 138 -12.55 -11.18 0.47
N GLY A 139 -12.02 -10.00 0.88
CA GLY A 139 -12.59 -9.16 1.92
C GLY A 139 -12.16 -9.56 3.33
N ASN A 140 -11.14 -10.41 3.50
CA ASN A 140 -10.58 -10.69 4.80
C ASN A 140 -9.63 -9.56 5.19
N MET A 141 -9.83 -9.00 6.38
CA MET A 141 -8.99 -7.91 6.88
C MET A 141 -7.98 -8.45 7.90
N PHE A 142 -6.75 -7.99 7.78
CA PHE A 142 -5.67 -8.24 8.72
C PHE A 142 -5.35 -6.95 9.45
N ILE A 143 -5.46 -6.96 10.77
CA ILE A 143 -5.36 -5.76 11.63
C ILE A 143 -4.16 -5.93 12.54
N TYR A 144 -3.20 -5.04 12.44
CA TYR A 144 -2.06 -4.98 13.35
C TYR A 144 -2.38 -4.08 14.54
N SER A 145 -2.02 -4.55 15.72
CA SER A 145 -2.04 -3.83 16.98
C SER A 145 -0.64 -3.81 17.59
N SER A 146 -0.09 -2.63 17.79
CA SER A 146 1.20 -2.46 18.47
C SER A 146 1.11 -2.81 19.95
N GLN A 147 -0.05 -2.60 20.57
CA GLN A 147 -0.30 -2.97 21.96
C GLN A 147 -0.10 -4.48 22.23
N PHE A 148 -0.54 -5.31 21.29
CA PHE A 148 -0.38 -6.77 21.37
C PHE A 148 0.85 -7.26 20.61
N HIS A 149 1.47 -6.42 19.81
CA HIS A 149 2.49 -6.78 18.83
C HIS A 149 2.07 -8.01 18.01
N SER A 150 0.87 -7.93 17.44
CA SER A 150 0.22 -9.07 16.78
C SER A 150 -0.69 -8.62 15.64
N ILE A 151 -0.88 -9.50 14.67
CA ILE A 151 -1.82 -9.32 13.57
C ILE A 151 -3.03 -10.20 13.83
N PHE A 152 -4.20 -9.59 13.82
CA PHE A 152 -5.48 -10.26 14.02
C PHE A 152 -6.19 -10.41 12.68
N HIS A 153 -6.99 -11.47 12.56
CA HIS A 153 -7.78 -11.74 11.36
C HIS A 153 -9.25 -11.39 11.63
N PHE A 154 -9.79 -10.53 10.77
CA PHE A 154 -11.20 -10.15 10.77
C PHE A 154 -11.85 -10.68 9.50
N GLU A 155 -12.83 -11.54 9.66
CA GLU A 155 -13.54 -12.23 8.57
C GLU A 155 -15.04 -12.27 8.86
N LYS A 156 -15.88 -12.05 7.87
CA LYS A 156 -17.35 -12.11 7.97
C LYS A 156 -17.89 -11.29 9.15
N ARG A 157 -17.34 -10.10 9.36
CA ARG A 157 -17.68 -9.18 10.46
C ARG A 157 -17.35 -9.71 11.87
N HIS A 158 -16.45 -10.66 11.97
CA HIS A 158 -15.98 -11.18 13.24
C HIS A 158 -14.46 -11.10 13.36
N LEU A 159 -14.00 -10.56 14.48
CA LEU A 159 -12.59 -10.59 14.85
C LEU A 159 -12.27 -11.93 15.50
N ARG A 160 -11.26 -12.63 15.01
CA ARG A 160 -10.75 -13.81 15.70
C ARG A 160 -10.08 -13.38 17.01
N LYS A 161 -10.47 -14.00 18.13
CA LYS A 161 -9.92 -13.65 19.45
C LYS A 161 -8.43 -13.98 19.61
N THR A 162 -7.96 -14.99 18.90
CA THR A 162 -6.54 -15.36 18.88
C THR A 162 -5.84 -14.65 17.72
N PRO A 163 -4.60 -14.16 17.93
CA PRO A 163 -3.82 -13.59 16.86
C PRO A 163 -3.65 -14.56 15.69
N HIS A 164 -3.76 -14.05 14.48
CA HIS A 164 -3.40 -14.78 13.26
C HIS A 164 -1.89 -14.94 13.17
N ILE A 165 -1.15 -13.89 13.55
CA ILE A 165 0.31 -13.90 13.68
C ILE A 165 0.66 -13.21 14.98
N ASP A 166 1.29 -13.94 15.88
CA ASP A 166 1.87 -13.41 17.12
C ASP A 166 3.34 -13.05 16.84
N LEU A 167 3.60 -11.75 16.63
CA LEU A 167 4.93 -11.25 16.27
C LEU A 167 5.92 -11.35 17.44
N ASN A 168 5.45 -11.45 18.68
CA ASN A 168 6.32 -11.66 19.85
C ASN A 168 7.12 -12.98 19.80
N ARG A 169 6.71 -13.92 18.95
CA ARG A 169 7.44 -15.18 18.72
C ARG A 169 8.68 -15.03 17.84
N PHE A 170 8.88 -13.86 17.23
CA PHE A 170 9.93 -13.61 16.26
C PHE A 170 10.86 -12.50 16.77
N SER A 171 12.00 -12.87 17.35
CA SER A 171 12.98 -11.93 17.92
C SER A 171 13.60 -10.95 16.90
N ASN A 172 13.47 -11.24 15.62
CA ASN A 172 13.98 -10.41 14.53
C ASN A 172 12.95 -9.43 13.95
N ILE A 173 11.72 -9.42 14.47
CA ILE A 173 10.68 -8.47 14.08
C ILE A 173 10.57 -7.39 15.16
N ASP A 174 10.85 -6.17 14.73
CA ASP A 174 10.82 -5.00 15.60
C ASP A 174 9.37 -4.58 15.90
N PHE A 175 9.16 -3.91 17.04
CA PHE A 175 7.85 -3.36 17.42
C PHE A 175 7.38 -2.25 16.48
N CYS A 176 8.31 -1.57 15.81
CA CYS A 176 7.98 -0.55 14.84
C CYS A 176 7.66 -1.16 13.48
N ILE A 177 6.36 -1.29 13.18
CA ILE A 177 5.86 -1.70 11.87
C ILE A 177 5.40 -0.47 11.09
N ARG A 178 5.94 -0.28 9.90
CA ARG A 178 5.65 0.87 9.04
C ARG A 178 4.51 0.60 8.08
N ARG A 179 4.46 -0.62 7.51
CA ARG A 179 3.43 -1.04 6.56
C ARG A 179 3.04 -2.50 6.76
N LEU A 180 1.76 -2.76 6.60
CA LEU A 180 1.18 -4.08 6.49
C LEU A 180 0.42 -4.15 5.17
N MET A 181 0.73 -5.13 4.33
CA MET A 181 0.12 -5.33 3.01
C MET A 181 -0.20 -6.80 2.78
N VAL A 182 -1.15 -7.05 1.87
CA VAL A 182 -1.50 -8.40 1.40
C VAL A 182 -1.36 -8.42 -0.12
N ASN A 183 -0.74 -9.47 -0.67
CA ASN A 183 -0.67 -9.65 -2.11
C ASN A 183 -1.90 -10.42 -2.66
N GLN A 184 -1.94 -10.63 -3.97
CA GLN A 184 -3.07 -11.31 -4.64
C GLN A 184 -3.24 -12.78 -4.21
N ASP A 185 -2.20 -13.43 -3.68
CA ASP A 185 -2.22 -14.82 -3.21
C ASP A 185 -2.58 -14.92 -1.72
N GLY A 186 -2.82 -13.79 -1.06
CA GLY A 186 -3.11 -13.71 0.37
C GLY A 186 -1.85 -13.76 1.25
N GLU A 187 -0.64 -13.67 0.67
CA GLU A 187 0.59 -13.56 1.44
C GLU A 187 0.67 -12.19 2.12
N LEU A 188 1.01 -12.18 3.40
CA LEU A 188 1.19 -10.94 4.15
C LEU A 188 2.65 -10.49 4.10
N GLY A 189 2.84 -9.20 3.86
CA GLY A 189 4.12 -8.50 3.92
C GLY A 189 4.09 -7.42 4.97
N ILE A 190 5.13 -7.39 5.80
CA ILE A 190 5.34 -6.39 6.85
C ILE A 190 6.65 -5.66 6.56
N LEU A 191 6.62 -4.35 6.50
CA LEU A 191 7.82 -3.51 6.46
C LEU A 191 8.08 -2.94 7.85
N GLY A 192 9.19 -3.32 8.45
CA GLY A 192 9.66 -2.75 9.71
C GLY A 192 10.39 -1.41 9.53
N CYS A 193 10.49 -0.62 10.59
CA CYS A 193 11.24 0.64 10.58
C CYS A 193 12.76 0.44 10.39
N ASN A 194 13.24 -0.75 10.68
CA ASN A 194 14.62 -1.19 10.49
C ASN A 194 14.97 -1.60 9.04
N SER A 195 14.07 -1.33 8.09
CA SER A 195 14.21 -1.65 6.66
C SER A 195 14.17 -3.15 6.31
N TYR A 196 13.69 -3.99 7.23
CA TYR A 196 13.44 -5.39 6.92
C TYR A 196 11.99 -5.60 6.46
N VAL A 197 11.83 -6.49 5.49
CA VAL A 197 10.52 -7.00 5.06
C VAL A 197 10.37 -8.43 5.54
N HIS A 198 9.28 -8.69 6.25
CA HIS A 198 8.93 -10.01 6.75
C HIS A 198 7.72 -10.53 5.97
N LEU A 199 7.82 -11.74 5.42
CA LEU A 199 6.76 -12.36 4.63
C LEU A 199 6.16 -13.56 5.38
N PHE A 200 4.84 -13.64 5.35
CA PHE A 200 4.07 -14.72 5.96
C PHE A 200 3.10 -15.31 4.93
N SER A 201 2.81 -16.60 5.05
CA SER A 201 1.77 -17.23 4.25
C SER A 201 0.39 -16.68 4.63
N LYS A 202 -0.62 -16.93 3.80
CA LYS A 202 -2.03 -16.61 4.10
C LYS A 202 -2.55 -17.29 5.39
N HIS A 203 -1.85 -18.30 5.89
CA HIS A 203 -2.17 -19.01 7.12
C HIS A 203 -1.40 -18.48 8.34
N GLY A 204 -0.61 -17.40 8.16
CA GLY A 204 0.19 -16.80 9.24
C GLY A 204 1.52 -17.48 9.49
N GLU A 205 1.95 -18.42 8.62
CA GLU A 205 3.24 -19.09 8.77
C GLU A 205 4.37 -18.19 8.26
N PHE A 206 5.42 -18.06 9.06
CA PHE A 206 6.60 -17.29 8.66
C PHE A 206 7.29 -17.93 7.45
N LYS A 207 7.58 -17.12 6.44
CA LYS A 207 8.32 -17.55 5.23
C LYS A 207 9.75 -17.10 5.24
N ARG A 208 10.00 -15.81 5.37
CA ARG A 208 11.35 -15.23 5.30
C ARG A 208 11.41 -13.79 5.79
N THR A 209 12.62 -13.37 6.12
CA THR A 209 12.98 -11.96 6.34
C THR A 209 13.98 -11.53 5.27
N ILE A 210 13.77 -10.35 4.68
CA ILE A 210 14.65 -9.81 3.64
C ILE A 210 14.97 -8.36 3.98
N LYS A 211 16.25 -8.01 4.00
CA LYS A 211 16.67 -6.61 4.17
C LYS A 211 16.48 -5.84 2.87
N SER A 212 15.80 -4.71 2.93
CA SER A 212 15.76 -3.77 1.81
C SER A 212 17.13 -3.11 1.61
N HIS A 213 17.48 -2.87 0.35
CA HIS A 213 18.68 -2.12 -0.02
C HIS A 213 18.34 -0.68 -0.44
N ILE A 214 17.06 -0.30 -0.36
CA ILE A 214 16.62 1.09 -0.55
C ILE A 214 16.86 1.84 0.75
N ASP A 215 17.41 3.03 0.64
CA ASP A 215 17.58 3.93 1.78
C ASP A 215 16.22 4.44 2.23
N SER A 216 15.96 4.36 3.54
CA SER A 216 14.72 4.81 4.17
C SER A 216 13.46 4.33 3.46
N PRO A 217 13.23 3.00 3.33
CA PRO A 217 12.03 2.48 2.68
C PRO A 217 10.78 2.86 3.47
N GLU A 218 9.80 3.44 2.77
CA GLU A 218 8.54 3.90 3.36
C GLU A 218 7.34 3.08 2.94
N PHE A 219 7.37 2.54 1.72
CA PHE A 219 6.24 1.87 1.12
C PHE A 219 6.59 0.43 0.78
N LEU A 220 5.72 -0.49 1.17
CA LEU A 220 5.75 -1.89 0.76
C LEU A 220 4.55 -2.11 -0.17
N VAL A 221 4.80 -2.54 -1.39
CA VAL A 221 3.77 -2.62 -2.42
C VAL A 221 3.83 -3.98 -3.11
N PRO A 222 2.76 -4.78 -3.07
CA PRO A 222 2.66 -5.97 -3.89
C PRO A 222 2.28 -5.58 -5.32
N ILE A 223 3.08 -5.99 -6.31
CA ILE A 223 2.71 -5.87 -7.72
C ILE A 223 2.57 -7.28 -8.26
N ARG A 224 1.33 -7.73 -8.48
CA ARG A 224 0.98 -9.14 -8.69
C ARG A 224 1.45 -10.02 -7.51
N ASP A 225 2.31 -10.99 -7.80
CA ASP A 225 2.93 -11.94 -6.87
C ASP A 225 4.28 -11.46 -6.29
N LYS A 226 4.76 -10.29 -6.74
CA LYS A 226 6.08 -9.77 -6.36
C LYS A 226 5.98 -8.60 -5.39
N TRP A 227 6.90 -8.56 -4.45
CA TRP A 227 7.01 -7.51 -3.47
C TRP A 227 8.05 -6.46 -3.86
N TYR A 228 7.65 -5.20 -3.74
CA TYR A 228 8.51 -4.04 -3.98
C TYR A 228 8.51 -3.12 -2.77
N VAL A 229 9.64 -2.50 -2.53
CA VAL A 229 9.75 -1.39 -1.58
C VAL A 229 10.11 -0.12 -2.32
N PHE A 230 9.58 1.01 -1.85
CA PHE A 230 9.89 2.34 -2.36
C PHE A 230 10.17 3.28 -1.21
N ASN A 231 10.99 4.31 -1.47
CA ASN A 231 11.15 5.46 -0.58
C ASN A 231 10.32 6.66 -1.08
N LYS A 232 10.35 7.77 -0.31
CA LYS A 232 9.61 8.99 -0.65
C LYS A 232 10.14 9.70 -1.89
N GLU A 233 11.40 9.45 -2.27
CA GLU A 233 12.07 9.99 -3.45
C GLU A 233 11.77 9.19 -4.71
N GLY A 234 10.95 8.15 -4.62
CA GLY A 234 10.53 7.34 -5.76
C GLY A 234 11.52 6.24 -6.17
N ASN A 235 12.59 6.04 -5.39
CA ASN A 235 13.48 4.90 -5.64
C ASN A 235 12.80 3.63 -5.15
N GLY A 236 12.74 2.61 -5.98
CA GLY A 236 12.10 1.35 -5.70
C GLY A 236 12.94 0.14 -6.04
N GLN A 237 12.66 -0.98 -5.38
CA GLN A 237 13.33 -2.24 -5.63
C GLN A 237 12.42 -3.43 -5.34
N SER A 238 12.46 -4.45 -6.22
CA SER A 238 11.96 -5.78 -5.90
C SER A 238 12.79 -6.40 -4.79
N ILE A 239 12.14 -6.87 -3.73
CA ILE A 239 12.85 -7.40 -2.55
C ILE A 239 13.54 -8.75 -2.81
N ILE A 240 13.06 -9.54 -3.77
CA ILE A 240 13.61 -10.87 -4.07
C ILE A 240 14.60 -10.80 -5.24
N GLU A 241 14.20 -10.20 -6.35
CA GLU A 241 14.98 -10.18 -7.59
C GLU A 241 15.98 -9.03 -7.65
N LYS A 242 15.90 -8.08 -6.70
CA LYS A 242 16.73 -6.87 -6.61
C LYS A 242 16.68 -5.99 -7.86
N ILE A 243 15.57 -6.06 -8.60
CA ILE A 243 15.33 -5.21 -9.77
C ILE A 243 14.95 -3.82 -9.29
N THR A 244 15.64 -2.81 -9.76
CA THR A 244 15.37 -1.42 -9.40
C THR A 244 14.26 -0.83 -10.28
N LEU A 245 13.45 0.03 -9.67
CA LEU A 245 12.41 0.82 -10.30
C LEU A 245 12.58 2.29 -9.89
N GLN A 246 12.18 3.21 -10.77
CA GLN A 246 12.16 4.63 -10.46
C GLN A 246 10.79 5.21 -10.79
N ILE A 247 10.14 5.80 -9.79
CA ILE A 247 8.91 6.57 -9.98
C ILE A 247 9.29 7.90 -10.65
N PRO A 248 8.58 8.33 -11.70
CA PRO A 248 8.85 9.61 -12.37
C PRO A 248 8.78 10.79 -11.40
N ALA A 249 9.64 11.79 -11.61
CA ALA A 249 9.72 12.98 -10.75
C ALA A 249 8.41 13.77 -10.64
N VAL A 250 7.54 13.71 -11.65
CA VAL A 250 6.21 14.34 -11.63
C VAL A 250 5.32 13.82 -10.50
N SER A 251 5.60 12.62 -10.00
CA SER A 251 4.85 12.00 -8.90
C SER A 251 5.41 12.35 -7.51
N LEU A 252 6.47 13.16 -7.42
CA LEU A 252 7.10 13.54 -6.16
C LEU A 252 6.53 14.86 -5.61
N PRO A 253 6.50 15.06 -4.29
CA PRO A 253 6.85 14.09 -3.25
C PRO A 253 5.76 13.02 -3.06
N ILE A 254 6.19 11.81 -2.73
CA ILE A 254 5.28 10.69 -2.54
C ILE A 254 4.74 10.70 -1.11
N LYS A 255 3.39 10.67 -0.98
CA LYS A 255 2.69 10.50 0.28
C LYS A 255 2.25 9.06 0.52
N ASP A 256 1.74 8.39 -0.52
CA ASP A 256 1.34 6.98 -0.45
C ASP A 256 1.42 6.32 -1.84
N ILE A 257 1.52 4.99 -1.85
CA ILE A 257 1.55 4.17 -3.06
C ILE A 257 0.59 2.99 -2.90
N LYS A 258 -0.27 2.80 -3.88
CA LYS A 258 -1.17 1.64 -3.96
C LYS A 258 -1.04 0.93 -5.30
N SER A 259 -1.12 -0.38 -5.26
CA SER A 259 -1.14 -1.20 -6.47
C SER A 259 -2.52 -1.75 -6.76
N MET A 260 -2.84 -1.84 -8.04
CA MET A 260 -4.01 -2.57 -8.52
C MET A 260 -3.59 -3.32 -9.80
N ASN A 261 -3.54 -4.65 -9.74
CA ASN A 261 -3.09 -5.49 -10.84
C ASN A 261 -1.67 -5.15 -11.33
N ARG A 262 -1.54 -4.46 -12.48
CA ARG A 262 -0.29 -4.03 -13.11
C ARG A 262 -0.08 -2.53 -13.03
N SER A 263 -0.92 -1.83 -12.30
CA SER A 263 -0.85 -0.38 -12.17
C SER A 263 -0.45 -0.01 -10.75
N LEU A 264 0.28 1.09 -10.65
CA LEU A 264 0.56 1.78 -9.40
C LEU A 264 -0.16 3.11 -9.43
N ALA A 265 -0.83 3.47 -8.36
CA ALA A 265 -1.24 4.84 -8.12
C ALA A 265 -0.31 5.46 -7.07
N ILE A 266 0.11 6.68 -7.32
CA ILE A 266 1.04 7.44 -6.50
C ILE A 266 0.34 8.70 -6.03
N LEU A 267 0.13 8.80 -4.73
CA LEU A 267 -0.42 10.01 -4.10
C LEU A 267 0.70 11.04 -3.92
N SER A 268 0.49 12.22 -4.46
CA SER A 268 1.32 13.41 -4.27
C SER A 268 0.54 14.49 -3.51
N ASN A 269 1.08 15.70 -3.40
CA ASN A 269 0.42 16.78 -2.67
C ASN A 269 -0.87 17.28 -3.34
N ASP A 270 -0.92 17.27 -4.67
CA ASP A 270 -1.93 17.94 -5.48
C ASP A 270 -2.55 17.03 -6.56
N HIS A 271 -2.09 15.78 -6.65
CA HIS A 271 -2.59 14.85 -7.68
C HIS A 271 -2.34 13.39 -7.31
N ILE A 272 -2.96 12.51 -8.10
CA ILE A 272 -2.63 11.08 -8.19
C ILE A 272 -2.10 10.79 -9.60
N SER A 273 -0.90 10.19 -9.67
CA SER A 273 -0.37 9.64 -10.91
C SER A 273 -0.62 8.16 -11.00
N ILE A 274 -1.11 7.68 -12.13
CA ILE A 274 -1.31 6.26 -12.43
C ILE A 274 -0.18 5.79 -13.33
N LEU A 275 0.54 4.77 -12.93
CA LEU A 275 1.67 4.21 -13.66
C LEU A 275 1.36 2.77 -14.09
N ASN A 276 1.68 2.44 -15.34
CA ASN A 276 1.72 1.06 -15.80
C ASN A 276 3.07 0.44 -15.49
N VAL A 277 3.04 -0.78 -14.94
CA VAL A 277 4.23 -1.57 -14.64
C VAL A 277 4.44 -2.60 -15.74
N LYS A 278 5.49 -2.42 -16.55
CA LYS A 278 5.94 -3.43 -17.51
C LYS A 278 6.99 -4.30 -16.84
N LEU A 279 6.59 -5.48 -16.41
CA LEU A 279 7.51 -6.52 -15.93
C LEU A 279 8.04 -7.26 -17.16
N LYS A 280 9.34 -7.19 -17.38
CA LYS A 280 10.02 -7.98 -18.43
C LYS A 280 10.51 -9.29 -17.86
#